data_71520bd351fd955127e980c602077cb7
#
_entry.id   71520bd351fd955127e980c602077cb7
#
_cell.length_a   1.000
_cell.length_b   1.000
_cell.length_c   1.000
_cell.angle_alpha   90.00
_cell.angle_beta   90.00
_cell.angle_gamma   90.00
#
_symmetry.space_group_name_H-M   'P 1'
#
loop_
_entity.id
_entity.type
_entity.pdbx_description
1 polymer ?
#
loop_
_entity_poly.entity_id
_entity_poly.type
_entity_poly.pdbx_seq_one_letter_code
_entity_poly.pdbx_strand_id
1 'polypeptide(L)'
;MALGYVTAGDLAQGLLPLHVRGDALAQTMQDKPMLKWWEANKKTFSGGLNFQITESVQGQFMSDTTTLQGYSQDDQLNFGQAQNIQRTSFFGKEHNYGLIITWSELKQEGVSIDDKQAVRKHSDRELFVLTDILKNRMADFAESYARGKARLFFLDGTQDPKAMAGFKSIVQDTPAVGTVGGISKSAYPWWQSRANLTLQPSGENQNLCRFFQSEMRLLRLFGGRPDKAFCGQDFLNALEMEIRSKGQYTVEGFSSTKTNDFGQGEVSLKGLGTFTWEPMLDQLGESKRCYILDSRRIKVRPMEDEDDKALTPVRPYNYLVFLHNITWTGTMTTNQLNAQGVYGIV
;
A
#
# COMPACT_ATOMS: atom_id res chain seq x y z
N MET A 1 -25.18 -42.91 -33.23
CA MET A 1 -25.06 -41.69 -32.43
C MET A 1 -25.73 -40.57 -33.25
N ALA A 2 -26.90 -40.14 -32.83
CA ALA A 2 -27.57 -39.03 -33.48
C ALA A 2 -26.82 -37.72 -33.08
N LEU A 3 -26.29 -37.07 -34.08
CA LEU A 3 -25.79 -35.71 -33.92
C LEU A 3 -26.96 -34.80 -33.51
N GLY A 4 -27.02 -34.44 -32.24
CA GLY A 4 -28.03 -33.53 -31.74
C GLY A 4 -27.84 -32.19 -32.45
N TYR A 5 -28.83 -31.80 -33.25
CA TYR A 5 -28.87 -30.47 -33.82
C TYR A 5 -29.03 -29.46 -32.69
N VAL A 6 -28.06 -28.52 -32.59
CA VAL A 6 -28.15 -27.40 -31.68
C VAL A 6 -29.40 -26.60 -32.05
N THR A 7 -30.39 -26.61 -31.20
CA THR A 7 -31.65 -25.88 -31.44
C THR A 7 -31.42 -24.37 -31.24
N ALA A 8 -32.26 -23.54 -31.86
CA ALA A 8 -32.23 -22.11 -31.65
C ALA A 8 -32.39 -21.71 -30.14
N GLY A 9 -33.04 -22.60 -29.35
CA GLY A 9 -33.14 -22.47 -27.90
C GLY A 9 -31.81 -22.67 -27.16
N ASP A 10 -31.00 -23.61 -27.60
CA ASP A 10 -29.68 -23.86 -27.01
C ASP A 10 -28.71 -22.72 -27.33
N LEU A 11 -28.84 -22.17 -28.54
CA LEU A 11 -28.13 -20.95 -28.94
C LEU A 11 -28.58 -19.73 -28.12
N ALA A 12 -29.87 -19.60 -27.86
CA ALA A 12 -30.42 -18.52 -27.04
C ALA A 12 -29.98 -18.66 -25.57
N GLN A 13 -29.94 -19.88 -25.02
CA GLN A 13 -29.41 -20.12 -23.66
C GLN A 13 -27.91 -19.88 -23.57
N GLY A 14 -27.14 -20.18 -24.61
CA GLY A 14 -25.72 -19.85 -24.68
C GLY A 14 -25.44 -18.35 -24.85
N LEU A 15 -26.39 -17.62 -25.44
CA LEU A 15 -26.30 -16.17 -25.65
C LEU A 15 -26.89 -15.35 -24.48
N LEU A 16 -27.75 -15.96 -23.65
CA LEU A 16 -28.35 -15.30 -22.49
C LEU A 16 -27.30 -14.75 -21.47
N PRO A 17 -26.22 -15.49 -21.14
CA PRO A 17 -25.14 -14.95 -20.30
C PRO A 17 -24.42 -13.76 -20.93
N LEU A 18 -24.33 -13.71 -22.26
CA LEU A 18 -23.73 -12.59 -23.00
C LEU A 18 -24.64 -11.35 -23.01
N HIS A 19 -25.90 -11.52 -22.70
CA HIS A 19 -26.89 -10.44 -22.63
C HIS A 19 -27.29 -10.03 -21.22
N VAL A 20 -26.62 -10.55 -20.21
CA VAL A 20 -26.70 -9.99 -18.85
C VAL A 20 -26.11 -8.59 -18.90
N ARG A 21 -27.00 -7.65 -19.11
CA ARG A 21 -26.72 -6.21 -19.10
C ARG A 21 -26.28 -5.82 -17.71
N GLY A 22 -25.06 -5.54 -17.58
CA GLY A 22 -24.44 -5.02 -16.37
C GLY A 22 -22.97 -5.36 -16.39
N ASP A 23 -22.16 -4.44 -15.96
CA ASP A 23 -20.76 -4.75 -15.64
C ASP A 23 -20.77 -5.95 -14.70
N ALA A 24 -19.96 -6.98 -15.01
CA ALA A 24 -19.82 -8.13 -14.14
C ALA A 24 -19.42 -7.60 -12.76
N LEU A 25 -20.34 -7.66 -11.80
CA LEU A 25 -20.06 -7.21 -10.44
C LEU A 25 -19.10 -8.23 -9.85
N ALA A 26 -17.82 -7.86 -9.79
CA ALA A 26 -16.80 -8.70 -9.18
C ALA A 26 -17.12 -8.84 -7.70
N GLN A 27 -17.62 -10.01 -7.28
CA GLN A 27 -17.93 -10.31 -5.88
C GLN A 27 -16.68 -10.23 -4.97
N THR A 28 -15.50 -10.23 -5.57
CA THR A 28 -14.21 -10.26 -4.87
C THR A 28 -13.46 -8.92 -4.94
N MET A 29 -14.12 -7.84 -5.34
CA MET A 29 -13.48 -6.52 -5.38
C MET A 29 -13.16 -6.05 -3.96
N GLN A 30 -11.88 -5.81 -3.70
CA GLN A 30 -11.40 -5.46 -2.37
C GLN A 30 -11.14 -3.95 -2.28
N ASP A 31 -11.58 -3.32 -1.20
CA ASP A 31 -11.13 -1.95 -0.90
C ASP A 31 -9.67 -1.95 -0.45
N LYS A 32 -8.92 -0.91 -0.83
CA LYS A 32 -7.47 -0.77 -0.61
C LYS A 32 -7.16 0.62 -0.06
N PRO A 33 -7.58 0.93 1.18
CA PRO A 33 -7.38 2.27 1.76
C PRO A 33 -5.91 2.65 1.86
N MET A 34 -5.05 1.71 2.21
CA MET A 34 -3.61 1.93 2.34
C MET A 34 -2.95 2.22 0.98
N LEU A 35 -3.34 1.51 -0.08
CA LEU A 35 -2.84 1.81 -1.43
C LEU A 35 -3.27 3.21 -1.89
N LYS A 36 -4.54 3.57 -1.69
CA LYS A 36 -5.05 4.91 -2.01
C LYS A 36 -4.26 5.99 -1.27
N TRP A 37 -3.93 5.74 0.00
CA TRP A 37 -3.14 6.68 0.79
C TRP A 37 -1.70 6.81 0.28
N TRP A 38 -1.03 5.71 -0.09
CA TRP A 38 0.32 5.77 -0.68
C TRP A 38 0.32 6.49 -2.02
N GLU A 39 -0.66 6.24 -2.87
CA GLU A 39 -0.78 6.91 -4.18
C GLU A 39 -1.04 8.42 -4.03
N ALA A 40 -1.83 8.82 -3.04
CA ALA A 40 -2.08 10.23 -2.74
C ALA A 40 -0.82 10.96 -2.23
N ASN A 41 0.12 10.23 -1.60
CA ASN A 41 1.34 10.79 -1.01
C ASN A 41 2.61 10.49 -1.83
N LYS A 42 2.47 10.06 -3.07
CA LYS A 42 3.61 9.81 -3.93
C LYS A 42 4.34 11.10 -4.32
N LYS A 43 5.65 10.99 -4.49
CA LYS A 43 6.50 12.05 -4.98
C LYS A 43 7.49 11.49 -5.99
N THR A 44 7.34 11.87 -7.25
CA THR A 44 8.21 11.42 -8.34
C THR A 44 9.66 11.84 -8.13
N PHE A 45 10.57 11.09 -8.71
CA PHE A 45 11.97 11.45 -8.84
C PHE A 45 12.40 11.30 -10.31
N SER A 46 13.29 12.15 -10.74
CA SER A 46 13.92 12.01 -12.07
C SER A 46 14.96 10.89 -12.02
N GLY A 47 14.94 10.03 -13.02
CA GLY A 47 15.90 8.92 -13.16
C GLY A 47 17.33 9.41 -13.12
N GLY A 48 18.20 8.61 -12.54
CA GLY A 48 19.62 8.89 -12.46
C GLY A 48 20.44 7.62 -12.31
N LEU A 49 21.73 7.75 -12.15
CA LEU A 49 22.65 6.63 -11.94
C LEU A 49 22.20 5.76 -10.76
N ASN A 50 21.99 4.47 -11.01
CA ASN A 50 21.67 3.43 -10.04
C ASN A 50 20.29 3.51 -9.35
N PHE A 51 19.33 4.29 -9.85
CA PHE A 51 18.00 4.44 -9.21
C PHE A 51 18.07 4.70 -7.69
N GLN A 52 19.09 5.44 -7.26
CA GLN A 52 19.31 5.70 -5.85
C GLN A 52 18.73 7.05 -5.45
N ILE A 53 17.92 7.04 -4.40
CA ILE A 53 17.38 8.24 -3.76
C ILE A 53 18.09 8.43 -2.43
N THR A 54 18.74 9.60 -2.26
CA THR A 54 19.38 9.97 -1.01
C THR A 54 18.59 11.06 -0.31
N GLU A 55 18.35 10.86 0.98
CA GLU A 55 17.74 11.88 1.84
C GLU A 55 18.71 12.21 2.99
N SER A 56 18.78 13.49 3.36
CA SER A 56 19.58 13.93 4.51
C SER A 56 18.71 13.91 5.75
N VAL A 57 19.21 13.27 6.82
CA VAL A 57 18.51 13.11 8.08
C VAL A 57 19.37 13.68 9.20
N GLN A 58 18.76 14.49 10.05
CA GLN A 58 19.41 15.03 11.24
C GLN A 58 18.77 14.42 12.48
N GLY A 59 19.57 13.70 13.26
CA GLY A 59 19.09 12.98 14.44
C GLY A 59 19.68 13.43 15.76
N GLN A 60 20.78 14.15 15.71
CA GLN A 60 21.45 14.70 16.88
C GLN A 60 21.63 16.20 16.72
N PHE A 61 21.59 16.92 17.81
CA PHE A 61 21.91 18.35 17.87
C PHE A 61 23.18 18.56 18.67
N MET A 62 23.79 19.70 18.47
CA MET A 62 25.02 20.06 19.19
C MET A 62 24.83 20.11 20.72
N SER A 63 23.59 20.39 21.17
CA SER A 63 23.20 20.35 22.58
C SER A 63 23.29 18.96 23.22
N ASP A 64 23.34 17.90 22.43
CA ASP A 64 23.46 16.52 22.94
C ASP A 64 24.92 16.21 23.33
N THR A 65 25.87 16.98 22.84
CA THR A 65 27.30 16.81 23.07
C THR A 65 27.95 17.97 23.84
N THR A 66 27.29 19.14 23.83
CA THR A 66 27.79 20.35 24.45
C THR A 66 26.70 21.04 25.24
N THR A 67 26.93 21.19 26.55
CA THR A 67 25.94 21.88 27.42
C THR A 67 26.13 23.38 27.37
N LEU A 68 24.98 24.10 27.43
CA LEU A 68 25.03 25.54 27.61
C LEU A 68 25.57 25.88 29.00
N GLN A 69 26.68 26.60 29.04
CA GLN A 69 27.35 26.97 30.30
C GLN A 69 27.34 28.48 30.50
N GLY A 70 27.15 28.88 31.74
CA GLY A 70 27.45 30.26 32.14
C GLY A 70 28.98 30.49 32.15
N TYR A 71 29.44 31.68 31.79
CA TYR A 71 30.85 32.05 31.80
C TYR A 71 31.05 33.39 32.48
N SER A 72 32.23 33.56 33.11
CA SER A 72 32.75 34.82 33.58
C SER A 72 33.86 35.29 32.63
N GLN A 73 34.34 36.51 32.79
CA GLN A 73 35.32 37.11 31.87
C GLN A 73 36.63 36.31 31.76
N ASP A 74 36.99 35.56 32.79
CA ASP A 74 38.25 34.79 32.86
C ASP A 74 38.06 33.29 32.47
N ASP A 75 36.83 32.87 32.13
CA ASP A 75 36.54 31.46 31.81
C ASP A 75 36.84 31.16 30.34
N GLN A 76 37.40 29.98 30.11
CA GLN A 76 37.54 29.45 28.76
C GLN A 76 36.20 29.04 28.18
N LEU A 77 35.86 29.57 27.01
CA LEU A 77 34.64 29.23 26.30
C LEU A 77 34.65 27.80 25.80
N ASN A 78 33.60 27.08 26.02
CA ASN A 78 33.43 25.69 25.56
C ASN A 78 32.90 25.67 24.13
N PHE A 79 33.62 24.96 23.26
CA PHE A 79 33.24 24.78 21.85
C PHE A 79 32.95 23.30 21.59
N GLY A 80 31.79 22.97 21.06
CA GLY A 80 31.44 21.62 20.63
C GLY A 80 31.32 21.51 19.11
N GLN A 81 31.69 20.37 18.57
CA GLN A 81 31.46 20.02 17.18
C GLN A 81 30.67 18.72 17.12
N ALA A 82 29.56 18.71 16.42
CA ALA A 82 28.75 17.51 16.20
C ALA A 82 28.58 17.23 14.71
N GLN A 83 28.74 15.97 14.31
CA GLN A 83 28.34 15.50 12.99
C GLN A 83 26.86 15.14 13.02
N ASN A 84 26.04 16.08 12.63
CA ASN A 84 24.59 15.99 12.87
C ASN A 84 23.82 15.41 11.69
N ILE A 85 24.40 15.41 10.47
CA ILE A 85 23.71 15.05 9.25
C ILE A 85 24.17 13.67 8.78
N GLN A 86 23.23 12.73 8.72
CA GLN A 86 23.40 11.43 8.11
C GLN A 86 22.66 11.40 6.75
N ARG A 87 23.17 10.61 5.82
CA ARG A 87 22.54 10.41 4.51
C ARG A 87 21.96 9.01 4.43
N THR A 88 20.67 8.93 4.14
CA THR A 88 20.00 7.66 3.84
C THR A 88 20.04 7.40 2.35
N SER A 89 20.08 6.13 1.98
CA SER A 89 20.08 5.68 0.59
C SER A 89 19.01 4.63 0.38
N PHE A 90 18.11 4.87 -0.56
CA PHE A 90 17.05 3.94 -0.95
C PHE A 90 17.21 3.61 -2.43
N PHE A 91 17.18 2.34 -2.77
CA PHE A 91 17.37 1.87 -4.14
C PHE A 91 16.02 1.55 -4.78
N GLY A 92 15.75 2.15 -5.93
CA GLY A 92 14.59 1.83 -6.75
C GLY A 92 14.70 0.43 -7.37
N LYS A 93 13.56 -0.19 -7.63
CA LYS A 93 13.42 -1.48 -8.32
C LYS A 93 12.35 -1.37 -9.40
N GLU A 94 12.49 -2.20 -10.40
CA GLU A 94 11.57 -2.27 -11.53
C GLU A 94 10.62 -3.45 -11.34
N HIS A 95 9.35 -3.22 -11.57
CA HIS A 95 8.30 -4.21 -11.47
C HIS A 95 7.47 -4.25 -12.75
N ASN A 96 7.06 -5.43 -13.14
CA ASN A 96 6.23 -5.64 -14.31
C ASN A 96 5.03 -6.53 -13.93
N TYR A 97 3.90 -6.19 -14.49
CA TYR A 97 2.69 -7.01 -14.42
C TYR A 97 2.12 -7.18 -15.82
N GLY A 98 1.97 -8.43 -16.28
CA GLY A 98 1.61 -8.74 -17.66
C GLY A 98 0.31 -9.51 -17.79
N LEU A 99 -0.46 -9.19 -18.83
CA LEU A 99 -1.63 -9.90 -19.30
C LEU A 99 -1.31 -10.58 -20.61
N ILE A 100 -1.70 -11.85 -20.73
CA ILE A 100 -1.57 -12.65 -21.96
C ILE A 100 -2.98 -12.97 -22.45
N ILE A 101 -3.25 -12.66 -23.72
CA ILE A 101 -4.47 -13.05 -24.40
C ILE A 101 -4.08 -13.98 -25.56
N THR A 102 -4.58 -15.21 -25.54
CA THR A 102 -4.26 -16.19 -26.56
C THR A 102 -5.23 -16.09 -27.76
N TRP A 103 -4.72 -16.40 -28.96
CA TRP A 103 -5.57 -16.46 -30.15
C TRP A 103 -6.61 -17.56 -30.06
N SER A 104 -6.33 -18.63 -29.34
CA SER A 104 -7.26 -19.74 -29.14
C SER A 104 -8.51 -19.28 -28.38
N GLU A 105 -8.33 -18.47 -27.32
CA GLU A 105 -9.44 -17.84 -26.59
C GLU A 105 -10.30 -16.99 -27.51
N LEU A 106 -9.67 -16.09 -28.28
CA LEU A 106 -10.39 -15.22 -29.20
C LEU A 106 -11.17 -16.00 -30.28
N LYS A 107 -10.59 -17.11 -30.80
CA LYS A 107 -11.28 -17.97 -31.75
C LYS A 107 -12.46 -18.73 -31.11
N GLN A 108 -12.33 -19.20 -29.87
CA GLN A 108 -13.42 -19.85 -29.14
C GLN A 108 -14.62 -18.93 -28.93
N GLU A 109 -14.36 -17.66 -28.73
CA GLU A 109 -15.37 -16.62 -28.59
C GLU A 109 -15.92 -16.11 -29.94
N GLY A 110 -15.49 -16.73 -31.06
CA GLY A 110 -16.02 -16.45 -32.39
C GLY A 110 -15.40 -15.24 -33.10
N VAL A 111 -14.26 -14.73 -32.59
CA VAL A 111 -13.51 -13.66 -33.27
C VAL A 111 -12.56 -14.28 -34.28
N SER A 112 -12.70 -13.93 -35.56
CA SER A 112 -11.79 -14.34 -36.61
C SER A 112 -10.54 -13.48 -36.61
N ILE A 113 -9.37 -14.12 -36.46
CA ILE A 113 -8.08 -13.45 -36.49
C ILE A 113 -7.41 -13.72 -37.83
N ASP A 114 -7.20 -12.69 -38.62
CA ASP A 114 -6.51 -12.79 -39.91
C ASP A 114 -5.08 -12.21 -39.75
N ASP A 115 -4.08 -13.00 -40.16
CA ASP A 115 -2.66 -12.63 -40.04
C ASP A 115 -2.20 -11.70 -41.18
N LYS A 116 -3.02 -11.58 -42.22
CA LYS A 116 -2.73 -10.72 -43.36
C LYS A 116 -3.35 -9.35 -43.10
N GLN A 117 -2.56 -8.31 -43.27
CA GLN A 117 -2.95 -6.88 -43.19
C GLN A 117 -4.04 -6.44 -44.16
N ALA A 118 -4.73 -7.36 -44.82
CA ALA A 118 -5.88 -7.05 -45.64
C ALA A 118 -7.03 -6.66 -44.70
N VAL A 119 -7.47 -5.42 -44.82
CA VAL A 119 -8.58 -4.81 -44.09
C VAL A 119 -9.84 -5.66 -44.27
N ARG A 120 -9.98 -6.72 -43.49
CA ARG A 120 -11.21 -7.43 -43.36
C ARG A 120 -12.08 -6.63 -42.39
N LYS A 121 -13.18 -6.11 -42.85
CA LYS A 121 -14.16 -5.49 -41.97
C LYS A 121 -14.71 -6.59 -41.08
N HIS A 122 -14.36 -6.55 -39.81
CA HIS A 122 -15.02 -7.40 -38.81
C HIS A 122 -16.52 -7.06 -38.78
N SER A 123 -17.31 -8.08 -38.59
CA SER A 123 -18.75 -7.89 -38.37
C SER A 123 -18.94 -7.08 -37.09
N ASP A 124 -19.99 -6.24 -37.06
CA ASP A 124 -20.32 -5.46 -35.83
C ASP A 124 -20.50 -6.37 -34.60
N ARG A 125 -20.97 -7.60 -34.82
CA ARG A 125 -21.05 -8.63 -33.78
C ARG A 125 -19.67 -9.06 -33.25
N GLU A 126 -18.70 -9.32 -34.14
CA GLU A 126 -17.33 -9.69 -33.74
C GLU A 126 -16.65 -8.56 -32.98
N LEU A 127 -16.85 -7.33 -33.39
CA LEU A 127 -16.34 -6.14 -32.70
C LEU A 127 -16.94 -5.98 -31.31
N PHE A 128 -18.26 -6.25 -31.18
CA PHE A 128 -18.95 -6.17 -29.89
C PHE A 128 -18.42 -7.24 -28.93
N VAL A 129 -18.32 -8.50 -29.35
CA VAL A 129 -17.80 -9.61 -28.55
C VAL A 129 -16.35 -9.35 -28.13
N LEU A 130 -15.50 -8.91 -29.07
CA LEU A 130 -14.12 -8.56 -28.79
C LEU A 130 -14.01 -7.44 -27.73
N THR A 131 -14.82 -6.41 -27.87
CA THR A 131 -14.83 -5.28 -26.93
C THR A 131 -15.25 -5.73 -25.53
N ASP A 132 -16.23 -6.60 -25.43
CA ASP A 132 -16.73 -7.10 -24.14
C ASP A 132 -15.70 -8.00 -23.43
N ILE A 133 -15.05 -8.91 -24.18
CA ILE A 133 -13.96 -9.76 -23.68
C ILE A 133 -12.81 -8.88 -23.17
N LEU A 134 -12.37 -7.92 -23.98
CA LEU A 134 -11.28 -7.02 -23.60
C LEU A 134 -11.65 -6.21 -22.36
N LYS A 135 -12.88 -5.69 -22.27
CA LYS A 135 -13.35 -4.93 -21.11
C LYS A 135 -13.27 -5.77 -19.83
N ASN A 136 -13.78 -7.00 -19.85
CA ASN A 136 -13.79 -7.89 -18.70
C ASN A 136 -12.35 -8.30 -18.29
N ARG A 137 -11.50 -8.65 -19.27
CA ARG A 137 -10.09 -9.00 -19.00
C ARG A 137 -9.28 -7.82 -18.47
N MET A 138 -9.53 -6.62 -18.96
CA MET A 138 -8.87 -5.40 -18.47
C MET A 138 -9.35 -5.02 -17.07
N ALA A 139 -10.61 -5.23 -16.73
CA ALA A 139 -11.11 -5.01 -15.37
C ALA A 139 -10.48 -5.98 -14.36
N ASP A 140 -10.41 -7.28 -14.69
CA ASP A 140 -9.73 -8.28 -13.86
C ASP A 140 -8.22 -7.96 -13.71
N PHE A 141 -7.57 -7.61 -14.81
CA PHE A 141 -6.17 -7.21 -14.83
C PHE A 141 -5.90 -5.99 -13.92
N ALA A 142 -6.74 -4.97 -14.00
CA ALA A 142 -6.61 -3.76 -13.20
C ALA A 142 -6.78 -4.04 -11.69
N GLU A 143 -7.77 -4.87 -11.31
CA GLU A 143 -7.97 -5.26 -9.91
C GLU A 143 -6.81 -6.12 -9.39
N SER A 144 -6.37 -7.10 -10.17
CA SER A 144 -5.24 -7.97 -9.82
C SER A 144 -3.94 -7.19 -9.71
N TYR A 145 -3.71 -6.23 -10.60
CA TYR A 145 -2.57 -5.32 -10.53
C TYR A 145 -2.60 -4.46 -9.25
N ALA A 146 -3.76 -3.87 -8.94
CA ALA A 146 -3.91 -3.04 -7.75
C ALA A 146 -3.67 -3.84 -6.45
N ARG A 147 -4.12 -5.10 -6.37
CA ARG A 147 -3.82 -6.01 -5.24
C ARG A 147 -2.34 -6.35 -5.16
N GLY A 148 -1.73 -6.69 -6.29
CA GLY A 148 -0.31 -6.98 -6.38
C GLY A 148 0.55 -5.79 -5.95
N LYS A 149 0.19 -4.60 -6.41
CA LYS A 149 0.86 -3.33 -6.04
C LYS A 149 0.70 -3.01 -4.55
N ALA A 150 -0.51 -3.17 -3.99
CA ALA A 150 -0.73 -2.98 -2.57
C ALA A 150 0.15 -3.91 -1.73
N ARG A 151 0.18 -5.19 -2.09
CA ARG A 151 1.02 -6.19 -1.43
C ARG A 151 2.52 -5.88 -1.56
N LEU A 152 2.97 -5.48 -2.74
CA LEU A 152 4.36 -5.09 -2.99
C LEU A 152 4.79 -3.92 -2.13
N PHE A 153 3.95 -2.89 -2.00
CA PHE A 153 4.23 -1.72 -1.19
C PHE A 153 4.26 -2.04 0.30
N PHE A 154 3.52 -3.03 0.75
CA PHE A 154 3.46 -3.41 2.15
C PHE A 154 4.65 -4.29 2.57
N LEU A 155 5.01 -5.29 1.79
CA LEU A 155 6.04 -6.27 2.13
C LEU A 155 7.44 -5.65 2.26
N ASP A 156 8.34 -6.37 2.91
CA ASP A 156 9.71 -5.91 3.21
C ASP A 156 10.72 -6.06 2.06
N GLY A 157 10.36 -6.72 0.98
CA GLY A 157 11.24 -6.98 -0.17
C GLY A 157 12.06 -8.26 -0.08
N THR A 158 11.90 -9.06 0.99
CA THR A 158 12.64 -10.34 1.14
C THR A 158 12.05 -11.47 0.31
N GLN A 159 10.82 -11.32 -0.16
CA GLN A 159 10.10 -12.32 -0.95
C GLN A 159 10.71 -12.56 -2.35
N ASP A 160 11.41 -11.59 -2.91
CA ASP A 160 12.08 -11.67 -4.20
C ASP A 160 13.33 -10.76 -4.19
N PRO A 161 14.51 -11.23 -4.63
CA PRO A 161 15.72 -10.40 -4.72
C PRO A 161 15.56 -9.14 -5.59
N LYS A 162 14.59 -9.15 -6.50
CA LYS A 162 14.25 -8.02 -7.38
C LYS A 162 13.11 -7.15 -6.82
N ALA A 163 12.45 -7.57 -5.75
CA ALA A 163 11.39 -6.78 -5.14
C ALA A 163 11.96 -5.53 -4.47
N MET A 164 11.15 -4.46 -4.44
CA MET A 164 11.51 -3.27 -3.69
C MET A 164 11.36 -3.52 -2.18
N ALA A 165 12.13 -2.78 -1.40
CA ALA A 165 11.94 -2.68 0.03
C ALA A 165 10.69 -1.83 0.31
N GLY A 166 9.59 -2.48 0.69
CA GLY A 166 8.33 -1.81 0.96
C GLY A 166 8.22 -1.33 2.41
N PHE A 167 7.00 -1.10 2.83
CA PHE A 167 6.67 -0.48 4.10
C PHE A 167 7.22 -1.24 5.33
N LYS A 168 7.12 -2.56 5.36
CA LYS A 168 7.64 -3.39 6.45
C LYS A 168 9.15 -3.33 6.62
N SER A 169 9.90 -2.95 5.58
CA SER A 169 11.34 -2.72 5.70
C SER A 169 11.64 -1.46 6.50
N ILE A 170 10.72 -0.49 6.49
CA ILE A 170 10.83 0.80 7.17
C ILE A 170 10.29 0.69 8.60
N VAL A 171 9.05 0.24 8.75
CA VAL A 171 8.38 0.09 10.06
C VAL A 171 8.42 -1.39 10.45
N GLN A 172 9.45 -1.75 11.17
CA GLN A 172 9.72 -3.14 11.55
C GLN A 172 9.18 -3.46 12.93
N ASP A 173 8.85 -4.73 13.14
CA ASP A 173 8.39 -5.28 14.42
C ASP A 173 9.45 -5.16 15.53
N THR A 174 10.73 -5.20 15.15
CA THR A 174 11.90 -5.06 16.04
C THR A 174 12.64 -3.75 15.73
N PRO A 175 12.22 -2.64 16.32
CA PRO A 175 12.72 -1.31 15.94
C PRO A 175 14.22 -1.09 16.22
N ALA A 176 14.78 -1.82 17.17
CA ALA A 176 16.20 -1.66 17.57
C ALA A 176 17.20 -2.41 16.68
N VAL A 177 16.72 -3.32 15.80
CA VAL A 177 17.58 -4.21 15.03
C VAL A 177 17.54 -3.87 13.55
N GLY A 178 18.66 -4.05 12.85
CA GLY A 178 18.76 -3.89 11.41
C GLY A 178 19.16 -2.49 10.95
N THR A 179 19.07 -2.29 9.64
CA THR A 179 19.40 -1.04 8.95
C THR A 179 18.24 -0.56 8.10
N VAL A 180 18.02 0.74 8.06
CA VAL A 180 17.05 1.37 7.16
C VAL A 180 17.74 2.51 6.43
N GLY A 181 17.69 2.48 5.09
CA GLY A 181 18.37 3.48 4.27
C GLY A 181 19.89 3.53 4.49
N GLY A 182 20.53 2.41 4.88
CA GLY A 182 21.97 2.34 5.16
C GLY A 182 22.37 2.79 6.56
N ILE A 183 21.46 3.33 7.38
CA ILE A 183 21.74 3.74 8.75
C ILE A 183 21.38 2.61 9.72
N SER A 184 22.33 2.24 10.59
CA SER A 184 22.11 1.22 11.62
C SER A 184 21.23 1.74 12.74
N LYS A 185 20.14 1.02 13.04
CA LYS A 185 19.21 1.37 14.11
C LYS A 185 19.76 1.10 15.50
N SER A 186 20.68 0.16 15.64
CA SER A 186 21.35 -0.14 16.90
C SER A 186 22.39 0.94 17.27
N ALA A 187 23.07 1.50 16.27
CA ALA A 187 24.04 2.57 16.48
C ALA A 187 23.39 3.93 16.73
N TYR A 188 22.20 4.13 16.15
CA TYR A 188 21.49 5.41 16.21
C TYR A 188 20.04 5.21 16.75
N PRO A 189 19.84 5.26 18.07
CA PRO A 189 18.51 5.05 18.68
C PRO A 189 17.43 6.04 18.21
N TRP A 190 17.84 7.24 17.78
CA TRP A 190 16.92 8.23 17.22
C TRP A 190 16.37 7.81 15.83
N TRP A 191 17.02 6.82 15.17
CA TRP A 191 16.60 6.25 13.88
C TRP A 191 15.85 4.93 14.08
N GLN A 192 14.90 4.93 14.99
CA GLN A 192 14.07 3.76 15.28
C GLN A 192 12.59 4.12 15.16
N SER A 193 11.80 3.22 14.57
CA SER A 193 10.34 3.28 14.64
C SER A 193 9.88 2.85 16.03
N ARG A 194 8.63 3.10 16.36
CA ARG A 194 8.04 2.60 17.60
C ARG A 194 7.33 1.29 17.34
N ALA A 195 7.47 0.32 18.26
CA ALA A 195 6.76 -0.95 18.19
C ALA A 195 6.32 -1.41 19.57
N ASN A 196 5.10 -1.90 19.67
CA ASN A 196 4.61 -2.66 20.82
C ASN A 196 3.61 -3.72 20.31
N LEU A 197 3.99 -4.98 20.39
CA LEU A 197 3.25 -6.10 19.80
C LEU A 197 2.56 -6.97 20.86
N THR A 198 2.64 -6.56 22.14
CA THR A 198 2.16 -7.32 23.29
C THR A 198 1.04 -6.59 24.02
N LEU A 199 0.27 -5.79 23.30
CA LEU A 199 -0.87 -5.09 23.90
C LEU A 199 -1.97 -6.09 24.24
N GLN A 200 -2.47 -6.01 25.46
CA GLN A 200 -3.61 -6.84 25.88
C GLN A 200 -4.88 -5.97 25.85
N PRO A 201 -5.89 -6.36 25.09
CA PRO A 201 -7.13 -5.59 24.98
C PRO A 201 -8.04 -5.74 26.20
N SER A 202 -7.81 -6.78 27.02
CA SER A 202 -8.62 -7.08 28.21
C SER A 202 -7.78 -7.05 29.49
N GLY A 203 -8.16 -6.21 30.47
CA GLY A 203 -7.54 -6.14 31.79
C GLY A 203 -7.74 -4.78 32.45
N GLU A 204 -7.78 -4.74 33.77
CA GLU A 204 -8.03 -3.50 34.54
C GLU A 204 -6.97 -2.41 34.28
N ASN A 205 -5.74 -2.80 33.92
CA ASN A 205 -4.61 -1.89 33.76
C ASN A 205 -4.16 -1.68 32.31
N GLN A 206 -4.74 -2.39 31.34
CA GLN A 206 -4.33 -2.31 29.94
C GLN A 206 -5.47 -1.80 29.07
N ASN A 207 -5.29 -0.58 28.65
CA ASN A 207 -6.30 0.23 28.04
C ASN A 207 -5.75 0.73 26.69
N LEU A 208 -6.22 0.18 25.58
CA LEU A 208 -5.75 0.57 24.24
C LEU A 208 -5.88 2.07 24.02
N CYS A 209 -7.02 2.66 24.39
CA CYS A 209 -7.23 4.09 24.24
C CYS A 209 -6.23 4.93 25.05
N ARG A 210 -5.97 4.55 26.31
CA ARG A 210 -5.00 5.24 27.16
C ARG A 210 -3.57 5.06 26.65
N PHE A 211 -3.24 3.87 26.18
CA PHE A 211 -1.95 3.58 25.56
C PHE A 211 -1.74 4.47 24.35
N PHE A 212 -2.69 4.53 23.42
CA PHE A 212 -2.56 5.35 22.23
C PHE A 212 -2.51 6.85 22.54
N GLN A 213 -3.20 7.33 23.56
CA GLN A 213 -3.06 8.73 23.99
C GLN A 213 -1.63 9.08 24.42
N SER A 214 -0.97 8.18 25.15
CA SER A 214 0.44 8.36 25.54
C SER A 214 1.38 8.22 24.33
N GLU A 215 1.12 7.22 23.51
CA GLU A 215 1.95 6.89 22.34
C GLU A 215 1.90 7.98 21.27
N MET A 216 0.74 8.58 21.04
CA MET A 216 0.60 9.71 20.12
C MET A 216 1.39 10.94 20.56
N ARG A 217 1.57 11.14 21.86
CA ARG A 217 2.46 12.21 22.37
C ARG A 217 3.92 11.90 22.06
N LEU A 218 4.32 10.63 22.20
CA LEU A 218 5.69 10.19 21.91
C LEU A 218 5.99 10.25 20.40
N LEU A 219 5.06 9.87 19.54
CA LEU A 219 5.17 10.01 18.09
C LEU A 219 5.30 11.48 17.64
N ARG A 220 4.66 12.38 18.38
CA ARG A 220 4.71 13.84 18.13
C ARG A 220 5.91 14.53 18.76
N LEU A 221 6.64 13.89 19.65
CA LEU A 221 7.72 14.50 20.44
C LEU A 221 8.76 15.23 19.59
N PHE A 222 9.11 14.65 18.45
CA PHE A 222 10.11 15.21 17.53
C PHE A 222 9.49 15.79 16.24
N GLY A 223 8.29 16.35 16.35
CA GLY A 223 7.62 17.00 15.21
C GLY A 223 6.90 16.07 14.26
N GLY A 224 6.75 14.78 14.59
CA GLY A 224 5.87 13.86 13.89
C GLY A 224 4.41 14.32 14.00
N ARG A 225 3.62 14.07 12.96
CA ARG A 225 2.18 14.30 12.95
C ARG A 225 1.50 13.11 12.28
N PRO A 226 1.36 11.99 13.00
CA PRO A 226 0.63 10.86 12.46
C PRO A 226 -0.76 11.29 12.04
N ASP A 227 -1.15 10.94 10.83
CA ASP A 227 -2.42 11.34 10.21
C ASP A 227 -3.30 10.15 9.85
N LYS A 228 -2.72 8.95 9.76
CA LYS A 228 -3.44 7.72 9.42
C LYS A 228 -3.07 6.57 10.35
N ALA A 229 -4.08 5.76 10.67
CA ALA A 229 -3.92 4.49 11.36
C ALA A 229 -4.62 3.39 10.55
N PHE A 230 -3.87 2.39 10.10
CA PHE A 230 -4.40 1.23 9.40
C PHE A 230 -4.36 0.01 10.31
N CYS A 231 -5.47 -0.69 10.41
CA CYS A 231 -5.64 -1.79 11.35
C CYS A 231 -6.18 -3.04 10.64
N GLY A 232 -5.80 -4.20 11.15
CA GLY A 232 -6.48 -5.44 10.83
C GLY A 232 -7.80 -5.57 11.59
N GLN A 233 -8.64 -6.52 11.18
CA GLN A 233 -9.98 -6.71 11.69
C GLN A 233 -10.01 -6.99 13.20
N ASP A 234 -9.15 -7.90 13.68
CA ASP A 234 -9.14 -8.29 15.11
C ASP A 234 -8.75 -7.13 16.01
N PHE A 235 -7.77 -6.33 15.55
CA PHE A 235 -7.35 -5.13 16.29
C PHE A 235 -8.46 -4.10 16.36
N LEU A 236 -9.17 -3.86 15.27
CA LEU A 236 -10.27 -2.90 15.21
C LEU A 236 -11.44 -3.34 16.10
N ASN A 237 -11.80 -4.63 16.04
CA ASN A 237 -12.83 -5.21 16.91
C ASN A 237 -12.49 -5.05 18.39
N ALA A 238 -11.23 -5.31 18.77
CA ALA A 238 -10.79 -5.15 20.17
C ALA A 238 -10.87 -3.68 20.61
N LEU A 239 -10.51 -2.75 19.74
CA LEU A 239 -10.62 -1.31 20.00
C LEU A 239 -12.08 -0.87 20.16
N GLU A 240 -12.97 -1.34 19.29
CA GLU A 240 -14.41 -1.07 19.39
C GLU A 240 -15.02 -1.63 20.67
N MET A 241 -14.67 -2.85 21.06
CA MET A 241 -15.15 -3.45 22.30
C MET A 241 -14.73 -2.63 23.53
N GLU A 242 -13.50 -2.11 23.52
CA GLU A 242 -13.02 -1.25 24.60
C GLU A 242 -13.79 0.09 24.65
N ILE A 243 -14.02 0.72 23.51
CA ILE A 243 -14.80 1.96 23.43
C ILE A 243 -16.23 1.74 23.94
N ARG A 244 -16.85 0.63 23.53
CA ARG A 244 -18.20 0.24 23.97
C ARG A 244 -18.26 0.03 25.49
N SER A 245 -17.29 -0.67 26.06
CA SER A 245 -17.25 -0.97 27.49
C SER A 245 -17.12 0.28 28.36
N LYS A 246 -16.47 1.33 27.85
CA LYS A 246 -16.27 2.59 28.57
C LYS A 246 -17.38 3.62 28.39
N GLY A 247 -18.43 3.27 27.65
CA GLY A 247 -19.51 4.22 27.37
C GLY A 247 -19.07 5.46 26.58
N GLN A 248 -17.88 5.44 25.98
CA GLN A 248 -17.34 6.54 25.18
C GLN A 248 -17.90 6.52 23.74
N TYR A 249 -19.17 6.23 23.62
CA TYR A 249 -19.88 6.47 22.37
C TYR A 249 -20.03 7.98 22.18
N THR A 250 -19.10 8.59 21.53
CA THR A 250 -19.37 9.88 20.93
C THR A 250 -20.11 9.59 19.60
N VAL A 251 -21.33 10.10 19.54
CA VAL A 251 -22.23 10.02 18.36
C VAL A 251 -21.58 10.57 17.07
N GLU A 252 -20.43 11.23 17.18
CA GLU A 252 -19.65 11.74 16.04
C GLU A 252 -18.96 10.64 15.20
N GLY A 253 -18.78 9.44 15.75
CA GLY A 253 -18.33 8.26 14.98
C GLY A 253 -19.42 7.67 14.07
N PHE A 254 -20.67 7.91 14.43
CA PHE A 254 -21.85 7.63 13.62
C PHE A 254 -22.38 8.95 13.06
N SER A 255 -21.65 9.54 12.13
CA SER A 255 -22.18 10.70 11.41
C SER A 255 -23.40 10.29 10.63
N SER A 256 -24.56 10.77 11.07
CA SER A 256 -25.86 10.56 10.43
C SER A 256 -25.95 11.10 8.98
N THR A 257 -24.88 11.66 8.48
CA THR A 257 -24.81 12.25 7.12
C THR A 257 -24.29 11.27 6.07
N LYS A 258 -23.71 10.13 6.47
CA LYS A 258 -23.40 9.03 5.56
C LYS A 258 -24.38 7.90 5.82
N THR A 259 -25.47 7.96 5.12
CA THR A 259 -26.53 6.99 5.06
C THR A 259 -25.99 5.58 4.81
N ASN A 260 -26.34 4.66 5.74
CA ASN A 260 -26.48 3.22 5.48
C ASN A 260 -25.22 2.41 5.12
N ASP A 261 -24.05 2.72 5.60
CA ASP A 261 -22.94 1.77 5.56
C ASP A 261 -23.00 0.84 6.78
N PHE A 262 -23.61 -0.33 6.59
CA PHE A 262 -23.47 -1.44 7.52
C PHE A 262 -22.03 -1.95 7.48
N GLY A 263 -21.29 -1.77 8.55
CA GLY A 263 -19.90 -2.19 8.65
C GLY A 263 -18.92 -1.06 8.31
N GLN A 264 -18.89 -0.04 9.17
CA GLN A 264 -17.90 1.02 9.04
C GLN A 264 -16.50 0.42 9.28
N GLY A 265 -15.69 0.38 8.24
CA GLY A 265 -14.26 0.05 8.35
C GLY A 265 -13.43 1.15 9.01
N GLU A 266 -14.07 2.13 9.66
CA GLU A 266 -13.40 3.26 10.29
C GLU A 266 -13.93 3.54 11.70
N VAL A 267 -13.01 3.67 12.66
CA VAL A 267 -13.31 4.08 14.03
C VAL A 267 -12.59 5.37 14.34
N SER A 268 -13.35 6.41 14.64
CA SER A 268 -12.80 7.73 15.01
C SER A 268 -12.78 7.90 16.52
N LEU A 269 -11.62 8.22 17.07
CA LEU A 269 -11.42 8.55 18.46
C LEU A 269 -11.08 10.02 18.65
N LYS A 270 -11.80 10.71 19.52
CA LYS A 270 -11.54 12.12 19.82
C LYS A 270 -10.09 12.30 20.33
N GLY A 271 -9.31 13.06 19.61
CA GLY A 271 -7.91 13.36 19.95
C GLY A 271 -6.88 12.33 19.50
N LEU A 272 -7.29 11.19 18.94
CA LEU A 272 -6.38 10.14 18.44
C LEU A 272 -6.40 10.04 16.91
N GLY A 273 -7.51 10.39 16.25
CA GLY A 273 -7.67 10.26 14.82
C GLY A 273 -8.57 9.08 14.43
N THR A 274 -8.54 8.75 13.14
CA THR A 274 -9.37 7.69 12.55
C THR A 274 -8.54 6.45 12.32
N PHE A 275 -9.02 5.32 12.81
CA PHE A 275 -8.48 3.98 12.57
C PHE A 275 -9.27 3.37 11.42
N THR A 276 -8.58 3.04 10.34
CA THR A 276 -9.19 2.51 9.12
C THR A 276 -8.86 1.03 8.97
N TRP A 277 -9.85 0.22 8.66
CA TRP A 277 -9.64 -1.19 8.36
C TRP A 277 -8.94 -1.36 7.01
N GLU A 278 -7.91 -2.21 6.99
CA GLU A 278 -7.19 -2.58 5.79
C GLU A 278 -7.31 -4.11 5.56
N PRO A 279 -8.14 -4.54 4.61
CA PRO A 279 -8.38 -5.96 4.35
C PRO A 279 -7.13 -6.75 3.97
N MET A 280 -6.13 -6.10 3.40
CA MET A 280 -4.87 -6.74 3.03
C MET A 280 -4.11 -7.26 4.26
N LEU A 281 -4.19 -6.58 5.40
CA LEU A 281 -3.54 -7.03 6.64
C LEU A 281 -4.10 -8.38 7.09
N ASP A 282 -5.42 -8.56 6.97
CA ASP A 282 -6.08 -9.82 7.32
C ASP A 282 -5.65 -10.96 6.40
N GLN A 283 -5.50 -10.69 5.11
CA GLN A 283 -5.01 -11.67 4.13
C GLN A 283 -3.55 -12.06 4.35
N LEU A 284 -2.74 -11.17 4.89
CA LEU A 284 -1.34 -11.43 5.22
C LEU A 284 -1.13 -12.05 6.61
N GLY A 285 -2.22 -12.33 7.35
CA GLY A 285 -2.17 -12.89 8.69
C GLY A 285 -1.80 -11.88 9.77
N GLU A 286 -2.00 -10.60 9.50
CA GLU A 286 -1.71 -9.49 10.41
C GLU A 286 -2.97 -8.80 10.93
N SER A 287 -4.05 -9.56 11.10
CA SER A 287 -5.35 -9.06 11.60
C SER A 287 -5.27 -8.38 12.97
N LYS A 288 -4.28 -8.75 13.78
CA LYS A 288 -4.01 -8.21 15.12
C LYS A 288 -3.09 -6.97 15.12
N ARG A 289 -2.73 -6.42 13.97
CA ARG A 289 -1.77 -5.30 13.85
C ARG A 289 -2.47 -3.98 13.56
N CYS A 290 -1.82 -2.92 14.03
CA CYS A 290 -2.18 -1.54 13.74
C CYS A 290 -0.92 -0.74 13.40
N TYR A 291 -0.95 -0.01 12.31
CA TYR A 291 0.14 0.84 11.82
C TYR A 291 -0.29 2.30 11.90
N ILE A 292 0.43 3.09 12.69
CA ILE A 292 0.21 4.54 12.79
C ILE A 292 1.29 5.26 12.00
N LEU A 293 0.88 6.10 11.05
CA LEU A 293 1.73 6.63 10.00
C LEU A 293 1.63 8.15 9.87
N ASP A 294 2.75 8.78 9.53
CA ASP A 294 2.83 10.19 9.11
C ASP A 294 3.12 10.25 7.60
N SER A 295 2.12 10.68 6.81
CA SER A 295 2.18 10.80 5.35
C SER A 295 3.27 11.74 4.84
N ARG A 296 3.69 12.69 5.65
CA ARG A 296 4.73 13.65 5.26
C ARG A 296 6.12 13.04 5.29
N ARG A 297 6.29 11.96 6.06
CA ARG A 297 7.59 11.35 6.37
C ARG A 297 7.87 10.08 5.59
N ILE A 298 6.83 9.30 5.26
CA ILE A 298 6.94 8.15 4.37
C ILE A 298 6.34 8.54 3.02
N LYS A 299 7.08 8.29 1.95
CA LYS A 299 6.65 8.60 0.59
C LYS A 299 6.99 7.46 -0.36
N VAL A 300 6.05 7.17 -1.24
CA VAL A 300 6.33 6.36 -2.42
C VAL A 300 6.97 7.26 -3.47
N ARG A 301 8.08 6.80 -4.02
CA ARG A 301 8.87 7.53 -5.01
C ARG A 301 8.87 6.75 -6.33
N PRO A 302 7.87 6.94 -7.18
CA PRO A 302 7.93 6.44 -8.54
C PRO A 302 8.91 7.26 -9.37
N MET A 303 9.54 6.63 -10.34
CA MET A 303 10.36 7.30 -11.33
C MET A 303 9.46 8.09 -12.29
N GLU A 304 9.91 9.24 -12.72
CA GLU A 304 9.23 10.05 -13.72
C GLU A 304 9.07 9.26 -15.03
N ASP A 305 7.88 9.31 -15.63
CA ASP A 305 7.48 8.56 -16.82
C ASP A 305 7.43 7.02 -16.70
N GLU A 306 7.67 6.44 -15.52
CA GLU A 306 7.58 5.00 -15.25
C GLU A 306 6.60 4.66 -14.09
N ASP A 307 5.66 5.56 -13.79
CA ASP A 307 4.59 5.35 -12.82
C ASP A 307 3.37 4.76 -13.52
N ASP A 308 3.17 3.44 -13.35
CA ASP A 308 2.09 2.68 -13.99
C ASP A 308 2.04 2.82 -15.51
N LYS A 309 3.20 2.74 -16.14
CA LYS A 309 3.33 2.88 -17.58
C LYS A 309 2.79 1.65 -18.30
N ALA A 310 1.71 1.84 -19.02
CA ALA A 310 1.17 0.81 -19.88
C ALA A 310 1.97 0.73 -21.18
N LEU A 311 2.50 -0.45 -21.47
CA LEU A 311 3.20 -0.70 -22.72
C LEU A 311 2.21 -1.06 -23.84
N THR A 312 2.50 -0.64 -25.05
CA THR A 312 1.69 -1.01 -26.22
C THR A 312 1.66 -2.53 -26.38
N PRO A 313 0.47 -3.15 -26.57
CA PRO A 313 0.38 -4.58 -26.78
C PRO A 313 1.27 -5.04 -27.95
N VAL A 314 2.11 -6.03 -27.70
CA VAL A 314 3.05 -6.57 -28.69
C VAL A 314 2.75 -8.03 -28.93
N ARG A 315 2.84 -8.44 -30.20
CA ARG A 315 2.83 -9.85 -30.60
C ARG A 315 4.26 -10.35 -30.77
N PRO A 316 4.72 -11.30 -29.97
CA PRO A 316 6.02 -11.96 -30.21
C PRO A 316 6.00 -12.76 -31.51
N TYR A 317 7.11 -12.77 -32.22
CA TYR A 317 7.22 -13.43 -33.53
C TYR A 317 6.86 -14.93 -33.51
N ASN A 318 7.22 -15.63 -32.44
CA ASN A 318 7.06 -17.09 -32.32
C ASN A 318 5.80 -17.53 -31.55
N TYR A 319 4.96 -16.61 -31.08
CA TYR A 319 3.81 -16.92 -30.28
C TYR A 319 2.52 -16.30 -30.84
N LEU A 320 1.44 -17.08 -30.79
CA LEU A 320 0.09 -16.63 -31.18
C LEU A 320 -0.63 -16.05 -29.97
N VAL A 321 -0.05 -14.99 -29.37
CA VAL A 321 -0.56 -14.33 -28.19
C VAL A 321 -0.39 -12.83 -28.31
N PHE A 322 -1.26 -12.08 -27.63
CA PHE A 322 -1.08 -10.65 -27.39
C PHE A 322 -0.58 -10.45 -25.96
N LEU A 323 0.53 -9.73 -25.81
CA LEU A 323 1.11 -9.37 -24.53
C LEU A 323 0.80 -7.92 -24.23
N HIS A 324 0.21 -7.67 -23.07
CA HIS A 324 0.01 -6.33 -22.53
C HIS A 324 0.65 -6.25 -21.15
N ASN A 325 1.50 -5.26 -20.92
CA ASN A 325 2.27 -5.12 -19.70
C ASN A 325 2.08 -3.71 -19.12
N ILE A 326 2.05 -3.65 -17.79
CA ILE A 326 2.21 -2.42 -17.04
C ILE A 326 3.53 -2.51 -16.28
N THR A 327 4.34 -1.48 -16.37
CA THR A 327 5.61 -1.36 -15.64
C THR A 327 5.51 -0.26 -14.60
N TRP A 328 6.16 -0.50 -13.47
CA TRP A 328 6.31 0.46 -12.40
C TRP A 328 7.74 0.41 -11.87
N THR A 329 8.38 1.57 -11.80
CA THR A 329 9.75 1.68 -11.27
C THR A 329 9.76 2.67 -10.12
N GLY A 330 10.27 2.22 -8.96
CA GLY A 330 10.32 3.12 -7.81
C GLY A 330 10.80 2.45 -6.53
N THR A 331 10.68 3.19 -5.45
CA THR A 331 11.00 2.74 -4.09
C THR A 331 10.17 3.50 -3.06
N MET A 332 10.22 3.05 -1.82
CA MET A 332 9.65 3.76 -0.69
C MET A 332 10.77 4.43 0.12
N THR A 333 10.59 5.69 0.50
CA THR A 333 11.58 6.45 1.26
C THR A 333 10.99 6.99 2.55
N THR A 334 11.85 7.20 3.53
CA THR A 334 11.49 7.87 4.78
C THR A 334 12.62 8.78 5.24
N ASN A 335 12.25 9.90 5.84
CA ASN A 335 13.21 10.82 6.46
C ASN A 335 13.04 10.91 7.98
N GLN A 336 12.04 10.22 8.56
CA GLN A 336 11.83 10.19 10.00
C GLN A 336 11.14 8.88 10.41
N LEU A 337 11.84 8.03 11.17
CA LEU A 337 11.30 6.75 11.63
C LEU A 337 10.52 6.85 12.93
N ASN A 338 10.96 7.68 13.86
CA ASN A 338 10.35 7.82 15.18
C ASN A 338 8.92 8.39 15.19
N ALA A 339 8.45 8.90 14.04
CA ALA A 339 7.06 9.32 13.83
C ALA A 339 6.14 8.18 13.37
N GLN A 340 6.69 6.97 13.16
CA GLN A 340 5.98 5.80 12.67
C GLN A 340 5.90 4.73 13.77
N GLY A 341 4.80 4.01 13.81
CA GLY A 341 4.63 2.96 14.83
C GLY A 341 3.87 1.76 14.33
N VAL A 342 4.24 0.57 14.84
CA VAL A 342 3.51 -0.68 14.69
C VAL A 342 3.08 -1.19 16.06
N TYR A 343 1.82 -1.55 16.17
CA TYR A 343 1.21 -2.00 17.41
C TYR A 343 0.45 -3.29 17.16
N GLY A 344 0.49 -4.20 18.12
CA GLY A 344 -0.19 -5.48 17.99
C GLY A 344 -0.83 -5.90 19.29
N ILE A 345 -1.96 -6.57 19.20
CA ILE A 345 -2.63 -7.23 20.33
C ILE A 345 -2.21 -8.70 20.39
N VAL A 346 -2.24 -9.27 21.58
CA VAL A 346 -1.91 -10.69 21.82
C VAL A 346 -3.07 -11.61 21.47
#